data_67fecfc2cd509c83bc910d0e84a44bad
#
_entry.id   67fecfc2cd509c83bc910d0e84a44bad
#
_cell.length_a   1.000
_cell.length_b   1.000
_cell.length_c   1.000
_cell.angle_alpha   90.00
_cell.angle_beta   90.00
_cell.angle_gamma   90.00
#
_symmetry.space_group_name_H-M   'P 1'
#
loop_
_entity.id
_entity.type
_entity.pdbx_description
1 polymer ?
#
loop_
_entity_poly.entity_id
_entity_poly.type
_entity_poly.pdbx_seq_one_letter_code
_entity_poly.pdbx_strand_id
1 'polypeptide(L)'
;CALPILAVVGINAGSSEFGDYSGLPVIAPISVLQGIKDRVGDDVKVVYAPWKSAVDGMELIQGASFPEGLKAEYFDNTKLQGTPKVRKEEWINFEPANQAPDPFLPKSPLSVRWTGKLRPTVTGQYTLSFTSDDGCRLSIDGKMLIDAWPGHAVRTDTATIYLEAGKDYQLKAEYYDNRDYAIAKLQWRVPQVGKVTQIGRASCR
;
A
#
# COMPACT_ATOMS: atom_id res chain seq x y z
N CYS A 1 -6.74 34.55 26.77
CA CYS A 1 -7.52 33.29 26.68
C CYS A 1 -7.03 32.50 25.46
N ALA A 2 -6.89 31.18 25.61
CA ALA A 2 -6.59 30.34 24.45
C ALA A 2 -7.85 30.25 23.58
N LEU A 3 -7.67 30.36 22.25
CA LEU A 3 -8.76 30.18 21.30
C LEU A 3 -9.28 28.72 21.37
N PRO A 4 -10.59 28.51 21.22
CA PRO A 4 -11.13 27.16 21.07
C PRO A 4 -10.51 26.50 19.83
N ILE A 5 -10.31 25.18 19.90
CA ILE A 5 -9.73 24.39 18.83
C ILE A 5 -10.82 23.51 18.19
N LEU A 6 -10.97 23.61 16.88
CA LEU A 6 -11.80 22.73 16.07
C LEU A 6 -10.90 21.82 15.23
N ALA A 7 -10.99 20.50 15.45
CA ALA A 7 -10.28 19.53 14.63
C ALA A 7 -11.17 19.09 13.46
N VAL A 8 -10.66 19.22 12.24
CA VAL A 8 -11.29 18.70 11.02
C VAL A 8 -10.46 17.52 10.56
N VAL A 9 -11.09 16.35 10.47
CA VAL A 9 -10.41 15.09 10.13
C VAL A 9 -11.06 14.50 8.89
N GLY A 10 -10.23 13.96 8.00
CA GLY A 10 -10.69 13.25 6.81
C GLY A 10 -10.03 13.75 5.53
N ILE A 11 -9.78 12.82 4.61
CA ILE A 11 -9.07 13.10 3.37
C ILE A 11 -9.84 14.11 2.51
N ASN A 12 -11.16 13.97 2.42
CA ASN A 12 -12.03 14.77 1.56
C ASN A 12 -12.40 16.13 2.17
N ALA A 13 -12.02 16.40 3.42
CA ALA A 13 -12.32 17.67 4.03
C ALA A 13 -11.51 18.84 3.43
N GLY A 14 -10.31 18.56 2.92
CA GLY A 14 -9.41 19.54 2.31
C GLY A 14 -9.55 19.68 0.80
N SER A 15 -10.31 18.80 0.13
CA SER A 15 -10.54 18.81 -1.31
C SER A 15 -12.02 18.98 -1.63
N SER A 16 -12.30 19.42 -2.86
CA SER A 16 -13.65 19.45 -3.42
C SER A 16 -13.69 18.45 -4.56
N GLU A 17 -14.32 17.29 -4.32
CA GLU A 17 -14.41 16.23 -5.29
C GLU A 17 -15.80 16.17 -5.91
N PHE A 18 -15.84 15.99 -7.23
CA PHE A 18 -17.07 15.81 -8.01
C PHE A 18 -17.09 14.36 -8.50
N GLY A 19 -18.26 13.75 -8.50
CA GLY A 19 -18.43 12.40 -9.06
C GLY A 19 -18.18 12.40 -10.58
N ASP A 20 -17.85 11.25 -11.13
CA ASP A 20 -17.46 11.04 -12.55
C ASP A 20 -18.48 11.58 -13.57
N TYR A 21 -19.75 11.72 -13.18
CA TYR A 21 -20.82 12.26 -14.01
C TYR A 21 -21.16 13.74 -13.73
N SER A 22 -20.36 14.40 -12.89
CA SER A 22 -20.57 15.82 -12.60
C SER A 22 -19.98 16.68 -13.70
N GLY A 23 -20.73 17.68 -14.17
CA GLY A 23 -20.20 18.70 -15.06
C GLY A 23 -19.15 19.56 -14.34
N LEU A 24 -18.32 20.26 -15.12
CA LEU A 24 -17.38 21.21 -14.55
C LEU A 24 -18.13 22.33 -13.80
N PRO A 25 -17.75 22.67 -12.58
CA PRO A 25 -18.42 23.71 -11.82
C PRO A 25 -18.18 25.09 -12.46
N VAL A 26 -19.22 25.89 -12.53
CA VAL A 26 -19.14 27.26 -13.06
C VAL A 26 -18.45 28.20 -12.05
N ILE A 27 -18.51 27.88 -10.77
CA ILE A 27 -17.86 28.60 -9.67
C ILE A 27 -16.87 27.66 -9.00
N ALA A 28 -15.71 28.20 -8.64
CA ALA A 28 -14.70 27.42 -7.92
C ALA A 28 -15.30 26.79 -6.65
N PRO A 29 -15.22 25.45 -6.50
CA PRO A 29 -15.81 24.76 -5.38
C PRO A 29 -15.05 25.07 -4.07
N ILE A 30 -15.79 25.19 -2.99
CA ILE A 30 -15.24 25.40 -1.65
C ILE A 30 -15.18 24.04 -0.94
N SER A 31 -14.01 23.66 -0.43
CA SER A 31 -13.88 22.45 0.38
C SER A 31 -14.59 22.61 1.72
N VAL A 32 -14.98 21.49 2.35
CA VAL A 32 -15.56 21.48 3.70
C VAL A 32 -14.65 22.23 4.69
N LEU A 33 -13.35 22.00 4.61
CA LEU A 33 -12.36 22.68 5.45
C LEU A 33 -12.37 24.19 5.24
N GLN A 34 -12.42 24.64 3.98
CA GLN A 34 -12.46 26.08 3.69
C GLN A 34 -13.77 26.70 4.19
N GLY A 35 -14.92 26.07 3.93
CA GLY A 35 -16.21 26.56 4.44
C GLY A 35 -16.27 26.65 5.96
N ILE A 36 -15.65 25.71 6.67
CA ILE A 36 -15.52 25.76 8.13
C ILE A 36 -14.66 26.96 8.54
N LYS A 37 -13.47 27.13 7.94
CA LYS A 37 -12.57 28.27 8.23
C LYS A 37 -13.27 29.61 8.01
N ASP A 38 -13.93 29.75 6.89
CA ASP A 38 -14.65 30.99 6.53
C ASP A 38 -15.78 31.28 7.53
N ARG A 39 -16.43 30.26 8.06
CA ARG A 39 -17.54 30.41 9.01
C ARG A 39 -17.11 30.80 10.42
N VAL A 40 -15.98 30.22 10.89
CA VAL A 40 -15.50 30.44 12.27
C VAL A 40 -14.52 31.62 12.38
N GLY A 41 -13.97 32.09 11.26
CA GLY A 41 -12.99 33.17 11.24
C GLY A 41 -11.78 32.92 12.14
N ASP A 42 -11.26 34.03 12.70
CA ASP A 42 -10.06 33.97 13.58
C ASP A 42 -10.41 33.63 15.04
N ASP A 43 -11.68 33.50 15.37
CA ASP A 43 -12.13 33.22 16.74
C ASP A 43 -11.92 31.75 17.17
N VAL A 44 -11.63 30.86 16.21
CA VAL A 44 -11.42 29.44 16.45
C VAL A 44 -10.19 28.95 15.71
N LYS A 45 -9.31 28.28 16.40
CA LYS A 45 -8.17 27.61 15.76
C LYS A 45 -8.63 26.33 15.06
N VAL A 46 -8.70 26.35 13.74
CA VAL A 46 -9.02 25.17 12.94
C VAL A 46 -7.75 24.37 12.67
N VAL A 47 -7.72 23.11 13.13
CA VAL A 47 -6.64 22.15 12.88
C VAL A 47 -7.14 21.10 11.91
N TYR A 48 -6.49 20.96 10.77
CA TYR A 48 -6.80 19.93 9.80
C TYR A 48 -5.83 18.78 9.89
N ALA A 49 -6.37 17.56 10.04
CA ALA A 49 -5.63 16.32 9.96
C ALA A 49 -6.24 15.44 8.85
N PRO A 50 -5.60 15.35 7.68
CA PRO A 50 -6.06 14.42 6.66
C PRO A 50 -5.98 13.01 7.22
N TRP A 51 -7.02 12.22 6.98
CA TRP A 51 -6.96 10.79 7.28
C TRP A 51 -5.94 10.16 6.34
N LYS A 52 -4.86 9.64 6.88
CA LYS A 52 -3.94 8.85 6.09
C LYS A 52 -4.53 7.48 5.88
N SER A 53 -4.71 7.08 4.64
CA SER A 53 -5.02 5.70 4.30
C SER A 53 -3.95 4.76 4.86
N ALA A 54 -4.32 3.52 5.18
CA ALA A 54 -3.35 2.50 5.56
C ALA A 54 -2.23 2.33 4.52
N VAL A 55 -2.52 2.70 3.27
CA VAL A 55 -1.57 2.61 2.13
C VAL A 55 -0.85 3.92 1.81
N ASP A 56 -1.13 5.03 2.49
CA ASP A 56 -0.40 6.29 2.28
C ASP A 56 1.08 6.12 2.64
N GLY A 57 1.96 6.57 1.76
CA GLY A 57 3.41 6.45 1.91
C GLY A 57 3.92 5.01 1.78
N MET A 58 3.13 4.13 1.16
CA MET A 58 3.61 2.83 0.71
C MET A 58 4.41 3.00 -0.57
N GLU A 59 5.51 2.26 -0.66
CA GLU A 59 6.39 2.18 -1.83
C GLU A 59 6.56 0.73 -2.26
N LEU A 60 6.78 0.49 -3.56
CA LEU A 60 7.09 -0.84 -4.06
C LEU A 60 8.37 -1.37 -3.41
N ILE A 61 8.32 -2.62 -2.99
CA ILE A 61 9.52 -3.32 -2.53
C ILE A 61 10.33 -3.70 -3.76
N GLN A 62 11.54 -3.16 -3.91
CA GLN A 62 12.36 -3.34 -5.10
C GLN A 62 13.87 -3.17 -4.84
N GLY A 63 14.68 -3.42 -5.86
CA GLY A 63 16.11 -3.14 -5.87
C GLY A 63 16.87 -3.87 -4.76
N ALA A 64 17.63 -3.12 -3.97
CA ALA A 64 18.47 -3.68 -2.89
C ALA A 64 17.70 -4.49 -1.83
N SER A 65 16.37 -4.31 -1.76
CA SER A 65 15.51 -5.08 -0.85
C SER A 65 15.29 -6.52 -1.29
N PHE A 66 15.54 -6.82 -2.57
CA PHE A 66 15.57 -8.18 -3.11
C PHE A 66 16.95 -8.46 -3.73
N PRO A 67 18.00 -8.70 -2.94
CA PRO A 67 19.38 -8.73 -3.42
C PRO A 67 19.65 -9.81 -4.46
N GLU A 68 18.88 -10.87 -4.47
CA GLU A 68 18.96 -11.96 -5.45
C GLU A 68 17.79 -11.94 -6.45
N GLY A 69 16.87 -10.95 -6.34
CA GLY A 69 15.59 -10.93 -7.01
C GLY A 69 14.62 -11.98 -6.47
N LEU A 70 13.47 -12.10 -7.10
CA LEU A 70 12.42 -13.06 -6.77
C LEU A 70 12.35 -14.15 -7.84
N LYS A 71 12.25 -15.41 -7.42
CA LYS A 71 11.82 -16.50 -8.30
C LYS A 71 10.31 -16.42 -8.42
N ALA A 72 9.78 -16.16 -9.61
CA ALA A 72 8.37 -16.16 -9.92
C ALA A 72 7.98 -17.45 -10.67
N GLU A 73 7.02 -18.18 -10.12
CA GLU A 73 6.47 -19.43 -10.65
C GLU A 73 5.03 -19.19 -11.08
N TYR A 74 4.77 -19.22 -12.39
CA TYR A 74 3.47 -18.95 -13.00
C TYR A 74 2.77 -20.26 -13.39
N PHE A 75 1.56 -20.46 -12.91
CA PHE A 75 0.72 -21.63 -13.16
C PHE A 75 -0.52 -21.23 -13.98
N ASP A 76 -0.97 -22.10 -14.86
CA ASP A 76 -2.16 -21.94 -15.69
C ASP A 76 -3.46 -22.38 -14.98
N ASN A 77 -3.51 -22.22 -13.68
CA ASN A 77 -4.65 -22.55 -12.82
C ASN A 77 -4.58 -21.74 -11.53
N THR A 78 -5.67 -21.68 -10.76
CA THR A 78 -5.76 -20.92 -9.49
C THR A 78 -5.21 -21.65 -8.26
N LYS A 79 -4.61 -22.85 -8.43
CA LYS A 79 -4.28 -23.76 -7.31
C LYS A 79 -2.77 -23.88 -7.04
N LEU A 80 -1.93 -23.17 -7.79
CA LEU A 80 -0.46 -23.27 -7.70
C LEU A 80 0.04 -24.73 -7.94
N GLN A 81 -0.60 -25.44 -8.86
CA GLN A 81 -0.35 -26.86 -9.13
C GLN A 81 0.17 -27.09 -10.55
N GLY A 82 0.90 -28.20 -10.74
CA GLY A 82 1.48 -28.59 -12.02
C GLY A 82 2.87 -28.00 -12.23
N THR A 83 3.31 -27.95 -13.48
CA THR A 83 4.64 -27.44 -13.87
C THR A 83 4.55 -25.95 -14.16
N PRO A 84 5.18 -25.07 -13.37
CA PRO A 84 5.12 -23.63 -13.60
C PRO A 84 6.06 -23.22 -14.74
N LYS A 85 5.73 -22.09 -15.37
CA LYS A 85 6.72 -21.28 -16.08
C LYS A 85 7.48 -20.46 -15.03
N VAL A 86 8.81 -20.45 -15.10
CA VAL A 86 9.65 -19.80 -14.08
C VAL A 86 10.45 -18.69 -14.68
N ARG A 87 10.47 -17.53 -14.03
CA ARG A 87 11.38 -16.43 -14.35
C ARG A 87 11.85 -15.71 -13.10
N LYS A 88 12.86 -14.86 -13.25
CA LYS A 88 13.32 -13.96 -12.21
C LYS A 88 12.63 -12.61 -12.34
N GLU A 89 12.22 -12.04 -11.21
CA GLU A 89 11.60 -10.71 -11.12
C GLU A 89 12.26 -9.86 -10.05
N GLU A 90 12.16 -8.54 -10.20
CA GLU A 90 12.80 -7.57 -9.30
C GLU A 90 11.82 -7.00 -8.26
N TRP A 91 10.51 -7.19 -8.48
CA TRP A 91 9.42 -6.71 -7.63
C TRP A 91 8.17 -7.55 -7.86
N ILE A 92 7.19 -7.38 -6.98
CA ILE A 92 5.83 -7.86 -7.21
C ILE A 92 4.97 -6.63 -7.55
N ASN A 93 4.75 -6.42 -8.84
CA ASN A 93 3.90 -5.37 -9.40
C ASN A 93 3.27 -5.90 -10.69
N PHE A 94 2.34 -6.83 -10.51
CA PHE A 94 1.66 -7.53 -11.59
C PHE A 94 0.32 -6.86 -11.86
N GLU A 95 0.16 -6.27 -13.03
CA GLU A 95 -1.05 -5.58 -13.45
C GLU A 95 -1.13 -5.63 -14.99
N PRO A 96 -1.37 -6.82 -15.58
CA PRO A 96 -1.23 -7.04 -17.02
C PRO A 96 -2.19 -6.22 -17.87
N ALA A 97 -3.34 -5.79 -17.33
CA ALA A 97 -4.28 -4.92 -18.06
C ALA A 97 -3.67 -3.55 -18.41
N ASN A 98 -2.68 -3.09 -17.62
CA ASN A 98 -2.01 -1.81 -17.79
C ASN A 98 -0.59 -1.95 -18.39
N GLN A 99 -0.21 -3.15 -18.80
CA GLN A 99 1.12 -3.44 -19.36
C GLN A 99 1.00 -3.96 -20.79
N ALA A 100 2.08 -3.88 -21.54
CA ALA A 100 2.13 -4.52 -22.86
C ALA A 100 1.94 -6.04 -22.72
N PRO A 101 1.25 -6.70 -23.68
CA PRO A 101 1.06 -8.15 -23.66
C PRO A 101 2.39 -8.89 -23.49
N ASP A 102 2.47 -9.74 -22.48
CA ASP A 102 3.63 -10.58 -22.21
C ASP A 102 3.29 -12.05 -22.60
N PRO A 103 3.85 -12.59 -23.68
CA PRO A 103 3.55 -13.95 -24.12
C PRO A 103 4.04 -15.03 -23.16
N PHE A 104 4.89 -14.66 -22.19
CA PHE A 104 5.32 -15.57 -21.14
C PHE A 104 4.20 -15.87 -20.15
N LEU A 105 3.33 -14.90 -19.90
CA LEU A 105 2.27 -15.03 -18.89
C LEU A 105 1.17 -16.00 -19.34
N PRO A 106 0.70 -16.88 -18.47
CA PRO A 106 -0.53 -17.62 -18.74
C PRO A 106 -1.72 -16.64 -18.79
N LYS A 107 -2.74 -17.00 -19.54
CA LYS A 107 -4.02 -16.30 -19.49
C LYS A 107 -4.77 -16.70 -18.22
N SER A 108 -5.69 -15.86 -17.76
CA SER A 108 -6.60 -16.24 -16.68
C SER A 108 -7.45 -17.49 -17.07
N PRO A 109 -7.68 -18.42 -16.12
CA PRO A 109 -7.25 -18.36 -14.72
C PRO A 109 -5.76 -18.66 -14.53
N LEU A 110 -5.12 -17.95 -13.63
CA LEU A 110 -3.71 -18.14 -13.32
C LEU A 110 -3.42 -18.04 -11.82
N SER A 111 -2.26 -18.54 -11.41
CA SER A 111 -1.71 -18.25 -10.10
C SER A 111 -0.20 -18.07 -10.16
N VAL A 112 0.32 -17.34 -9.21
CA VAL A 112 1.75 -17.02 -9.15
C VAL A 112 2.27 -17.23 -7.74
N ARG A 113 3.47 -17.81 -7.63
CA ARG A 113 4.24 -17.86 -6.40
C ARG A 113 5.56 -17.14 -6.59
N TRP A 114 5.81 -16.13 -5.76
CA TRP A 114 7.10 -15.46 -5.65
C TRP A 114 7.81 -15.95 -4.39
N THR A 115 9.08 -16.29 -4.55
CA THR A 115 9.97 -16.64 -3.43
C THR A 115 11.30 -15.92 -3.59
N GLY A 116 11.87 -15.49 -2.47
CA GLY A 116 13.17 -14.83 -2.46
C GLY A 116 13.55 -14.31 -1.10
N LYS A 117 14.70 -13.64 -1.03
CA LYS A 117 15.20 -13.01 0.18
C LYS A 117 14.78 -11.54 0.22
N LEU A 118 14.11 -11.16 1.30
CA LEU A 118 13.83 -9.77 1.61
C LEU A 118 14.91 -9.25 2.56
N ARG A 119 15.61 -8.17 2.18
CA ARG A 119 16.65 -7.51 2.99
C ARG A 119 16.26 -6.07 3.25
N PRO A 120 15.77 -5.74 4.46
CA PRO A 120 15.44 -4.38 4.82
C PRO A 120 16.70 -3.52 4.95
N THR A 121 16.57 -2.23 4.65
CA THR A 121 17.66 -1.24 4.78
C THR A 121 17.62 -0.47 6.09
N VAL A 122 16.51 -0.53 6.82
CA VAL A 122 16.29 0.17 8.11
C VAL A 122 15.78 -0.84 9.13
N THR A 123 16.27 -0.77 10.36
CA THR A 123 15.74 -1.56 11.47
C THR A 123 14.49 -0.90 12.04
N GLY A 124 13.40 -1.64 12.20
CA GLY A 124 12.18 -1.14 12.84
C GLY A 124 10.90 -1.82 12.39
N GLN A 125 9.77 -1.21 12.75
CA GLN A 125 8.45 -1.70 12.44
C GLN A 125 8.05 -1.32 11.00
N TYR A 126 7.97 -2.29 10.13
CA TYR A 126 7.46 -2.15 8.77
C TYR A 126 5.95 -2.39 8.74
N THR A 127 5.25 -1.68 7.86
CA THR A 127 3.91 -2.06 7.42
C THR A 127 4.03 -2.60 6.00
N LEU A 128 3.66 -3.85 5.79
CA LEU A 128 3.55 -4.46 4.46
C LEU A 128 2.13 -4.30 3.95
N SER A 129 1.96 -4.10 2.65
CA SER A 129 0.65 -4.13 1.99
C SER A 129 0.68 -5.02 0.76
N PHE A 130 -0.35 -5.81 0.58
CA PHE A 130 -0.56 -6.59 -0.62
C PHE A 130 -1.91 -6.18 -1.23
N THR A 131 -1.86 -5.52 -2.38
CA THR A 131 -3.05 -5.21 -3.17
C THR A 131 -3.26 -6.34 -4.17
N SER A 132 -4.44 -6.92 -4.20
CA SER A 132 -4.76 -8.02 -5.12
C SER A 132 -6.22 -8.02 -5.57
N ASP A 133 -6.44 -8.64 -6.71
CA ASP A 133 -7.68 -9.12 -7.29
C ASP A 133 -7.30 -10.39 -8.09
N ASP A 134 -7.68 -11.60 -7.74
CA ASP A 134 -8.43 -12.11 -6.57
C ASP A 134 -7.55 -12.26 -5.31
N GLY A 135 -7.35 -13.51 -4.86
CA GLY A 135 -6.77 -13.85 -3.58
C GLY A 135 -5.26 -13.79 -3.50
N CYS A 136 -4.76 -13.43 -2.32
CA CYS A 136 -3.33 -13.41 -2.05
C CYS A 136 -2.95 -13.94 -0.66
N ARG A 137 -1.67 -14.29 -0.53
CA ARG A 137 -1.02 -14.67 0.73
C ARG A 137 0.39 -14.13 0.79
N LEU A 138 0.82 -13.73 1.98
CA LEU A 138 2.18 -13.28 2.23
C LEU A 138 2.71 -13.92 3.51
N SER A 139 3.88 -14.55 3.42
CA SER A 139 4.60 -15.04 4.59
C SER A 139 6.06 -14.59 4.58
N ILE A 140 6.60 -14.34 5.77
CA ILE A 140 8.00 -14.03 6.03
C ILE A 140 8.53 -15.02 7.05
N ASP A 141 9.65 -15.69 6.73
CA ASP A 141 10.27 -16.78 7.53
C ASP A 141 9.24 -17.84 7.96
N GLY A 142 8.32 -18.20 7.05
CA GLY A 142 7.26 -19.18 7.30
C GLY A 142 6.08 -18.67 8.12
N LYS A 143 6.16 -17.47 8.71
CA LYS A 143 5.03 -16.85 9.42
C LYS A 143 4.08 -16.22 8.43
N MET A 144 2.82 -16.66 8.41
CA MET A 144 1.76 -16.04 7.63
C MET A 144 1.43 -14.65 8.19
N LEU A 145 1.55 -13.62 7.36
CA LEU A 145 1.26 -12.23 7.71
C LEU A 145 -0.05 -11.74 7.10
N ILE A 146 -0.32 -12.13 5.85
CA ILE A 146 -1.55 -11.83 5.13
C ILE A 146 -2.08 -13.15 4.59
N ASP A 147 -3.33 -13.48 4.88
CA ASP A 147 -4.08 -14.59 4.29
C ASP A 147 -5.44 -14.08 3.82
N ALA A 148 -5.47 -13.66 2.58
CA ALA A 148 -6.63 -13.13 1.87
C ALA A 148 -6.98 -14.03 0.69
N TRP A 149 -6.93 -15.36 0.89
CA TRP A 149 -7.08 -16.33 -0.21
C TRP A 149 -8.48 -16.46 -0.79
N PRO A 150 -9.59 -16.28 -0.06
CA PRO A 150 -10.90 -16.25 -0.70
C PRO A 150 -10.98 -15.14 -1.76
N GLY A 151 -11.63 -15.45 -2.90
CA GLY A 151 -11.77 -14.52 -4.01
C GLY A 151 -12.46 -13.22 -3.61
N HIS A 152 -11.97 -12.10 -4.11
CA HIS A 152 -12.47 -10.75 -3.83
C HIS A 152 -12.10 -9.80 -4.97
N ALA A 153 -12.86 -8.72 -5.09
CA ALA A 153 -12.48 -7.59 -5.95
C ALA A 153 -11.23 -6.88 -5.40
N VAL A 154 -10.66 -5.98 -6.18
CA VAL A 154 -9.46 -5.21 -5.80
C VAL A 154 -9.55 -4.70 -4.37
N ARG A 155 -8.62 -5.13 -3.54
CA ARG A 155 -8.47 -4.62 -2.17
C ARG A 155 -7.01 -4.65 -1.74
N THR A 156 -6.70 -3.96 -0.66
CA THR A 156 -5.38 -3.95 -0.05
C THR A 156 -5.45 -4.49 1.37
N ASP A 157 -4.74 -5.57 1.63
CA ASP A 157 -4.54 -6.13 2.96
C ASP A 157 -3.20 -5.67 3.52
N THR A 158 -3.13 -5.41 4.82
CA THR A 158 -1.91 -4.90 5.47
C THR A 158 -1.54 -5.73 6.69
N ALA A 159 -0.23 -5.82 6.94
CA ALA A 159 0.31 -6.44 8.15
C ALA A 159 1.54 -5.68 8.63
N THR A 160 1.84 -5.79 9.92
CA THR A 160 3.03 -5.19 10.51
C THR A 160 4.03 -6.25 10.93
N ILE A 161 5.31 -5.96 10.73
CA ILE A 161 6.42 -6.83 11.12
C ILE A 161 7.63 -6.00 11.53
N TYR A 162 8.35 -6.43 12.56
CA TYR A 162 9.65 -5.86 12.91
C TYR A 162 10.74 -6.55 12.11
N LEU A 163 11.55 -5.76 11.40
CA LEU A 163 12.67 -6.24 10.58
C LEU A 163 13.96 -5.51 10.96
N GLU A 164 15.07 -6.21 10.83
CA GLU A 164 16.42 -5.73 11.13
C GLU A 164 17.17 -5.42 9.83
N ALA A 165 17.78 -4.24 9.75
CA ALA A 165 18.55 -3.81 8.59
C ALA A 165 19.67 -4.81 8.25
N GLY A 166 19.79 -5.14 6.96
CA GLY A 166 20.82 -6.03 6.44
C GLY A 166 20.61 -7.52 6.68
N LYS A 167 19.59 -7.92 7.46
CA LYS A 167 19.25 -9.32 7.69
C LYS A 167 18.38 -9.86 6.55
N ASP A 168 18.64 -11.07 6.12
CA ASP A 168 17.86 -11.78 5.11
C ASP A 168 16.66 -12.49 5.74
N TYR A 169 15.49 -12.26 5.18
CA TYR A 169 14.22 -12.90 5.54
C TYR A 169 13.68 -13.68 4.34
N GLN A 170 13.19 -14.88 4.55
CA GLN A 170 12.58 -15.68 3.47
C GLN A 170 11.17 -15.17 3.18
N LEU A 171 10.99 -14.53 2.03
CA LEU A 171 9.69 -14.09 1.55
C LEU A 171 9.05 -15.17 0.69
N LYS A 172 7.78 -15.44 0.93
CA LYS A 172 6.90 -16.18 0.02
C LYS A 172 5.60 -15.40 -0.13
N ALA A 173 5.29 -15.01 -1.37
CA ALA A 173 4.03 -14.40 -1.76
C ALA A 173 3.32 -15.34 -2.75
N GLU A 174 2.03 -15.51 -2.58
CA GLU A 174 1.16 -16.32 -3.45
C GLU A 174 -0.04 -15.50 -3.85
N TYR A 175 -0.48 -15.68 -5.08
CA TYR A 175 -1.56 -14.94 -5.70
C TYR A 175 -2.30 -15.82 -6.69
N TYR A 176 -3.59 -15.58 -6.88
CA TYR A 176 -4.32 -16.10 -8.03
C TYR A 176 -5.31 -15.08 -8.58
N ASP A 177 -5.55 -15.21 -9.87
CA ASP A 177 -6.61 -14.53 -10.61
C ASP A 177 -7.50 -15.59 -11.29
N ASN A 178 -8.82 -15.46 -11.12
CA ASN A 178 -9.78 -16.37 -11.68
C ASN A 178 -10.42 -15.82 -12.97
N ARG A 179 -10.38 -14.49 -13.18
CA ARG A 179 -10.97 -13.80 -14.33
C ARG A 179 -10.26 -12.47 -14.60
N ASP A 180 -10.28 -12.06 -15.77
CA ASP A 180 -9.96 -10.87 -16.55
C ASP A 180 -9.23 -9.64 -15.94
N TYR A 181 -9.27 -9.38 -14.63
CA TYR A 181 -8.66 -8.18 -14.04
C TYR A 181 -7.64 -8.52 -12.96
N ALA A 182 -6.48 -8.93 -13.39
CA ALA A 182 -5.41 -9.38 -12.50
C ALA A 182 -4.61 -8.21 -11.90
N ILE A 183 -4.55 -8.15 -10.59
CA ILE A 183 -3.65 -7.24 -9.85
C ILE A 183 -2.95 -7.99 -8.73
N ALA A 184 -1.63 -7.85 -8.64
CA ALA A 184 -0.84 -8.25 -7.48
C ALA A 184 0.28 -7.24 -7.24
N LYS A 185 0.21 -6.46 -6.17
CA LYS A 185 1.17 -5.40 -5.86
C LYS A 185 1.63 -5.49 -4.40
N LEU A 186 2.93 -5.72 -4.18
CA LEU A 186 3.52 -5.78 -2.86
C LEU A 186 4.31 -4.51 -2.55
N GLN A 187 3.91 -3.85 -1.49
CA GLN A 187 4.48 -2.58 -1.06
C GLN A 187 4.79 -2.61 0.43
N TRP A 188 5.59 -1.68 0.87
CA TRP A 188 5.83 -1.44 2.28
C TRP A 188 5.91 0.03 2.64
N ARG A 189 5.70 0.31 3.92
CA ARG A 189 6.11 1.56 4.54
C ARG A 189 7.31 1.28 5.40
N VAL A 190 8.43 1.94 5.06
CA VAL A 190 9.68 1.87 5.82
C VAL A 190 9.52 2.64 7.13
N PRO A 191 10.07 2.14 8.26
CA PRO A 191 10.07 2.88 9.51
C PRO A 191 10.70 4.26 9.33
N GLN A 192 10.03 5.30 9.79
CA GLN A 192 10.62 6.62 9.86
C GLN A 192 11.69 6.62 10.95
N VAL A 193 12.95 6.73 10.59
CA VAL A 193 14.03 7.02 11.54
C VAL A 193 13.83 8.47 11.96
N GLY A 194 13.05 8.68 13.03
CA GLY A 194 12.69 10.01 13.49
C GLY A 194 13.94 10.78 13.91
N LYS A 195 14.18 11.95 13.30
CA LYS A 195 14.81 13.03 14.02
C LYS A 195 13.87 13.32 15.20
N VAL A 196 14.29 12.95 16.41
CA VAL A 196 13.63 13.42 17.63
C VAL A 196 13.78 14.94 17.63
N THR A 197 12.79 15.63 17.11
CA THR A 197 12.68 17.07 17.32
C THR A 197 12.35 17.20 18.81
N GLN A 198 13.33 17.57 19.61
CA GLN A 198 13.09 17.95 21.00
C GLN A 198 11.98 18.99 20.97
N ILE A 199 10.82 18.62 21.46
CA ILE A 199 9.79 19.60 21.80
C ILE A 199 10.38 20.39 22.97
N GLY A 200 10.91 21.57 22.66
CA GLY A 200 11.42 22.47 23.66
C GLY A 200 10.40 22.64 24.77
N ARG A 201 10.77 22.38 26.01
CA ARG A 201 9.95 22.75 27.16
C ARG A 201 9.67 24.25 27.07
N ALA A 202 8.41 24.59 26.78
CA ALA A 202 7.97 25.97 26.98
C ALA A 202 8.15 26.30 28.46
N SER A 203 9.15 27.15 28.78
CA SER A 203 9.26 27.71 30.14
C SER A 203 8.11 28.70 30.30
N CYS A 204 7.10 28.35 31.06
CA CYS A 204 6.18 29.32 31.59
C CYS A 204 6.95 30.25 32.55
N ARG A 205 7.05 31.53 32.20
CA ARG A 205 7.34 32.63 33.13
C ARG A 205 6.07 33.43 33.31
#